data_6b2a9b662ce87f370b9672ddab625f91
#
_entry.id   6b2a9b662ce87f370b9672ddab625f91
#
_cell.length_a   1.000
_cell.length_b   1.000
_cell.length_c   1.000
_cell.angle_alpha   90.00
_cell.angle_beta   90.00
_cell.angle_gamma   90.00
#
_symmetry.space_group_name_H-M   'P 1'
#
loop_
_entity.id
_entity.type
_entity.pdbx_description
1 polymer ?
#
loop_
_entity_poly.entity_id
_entity_poly.type
_entity_poly.pdbx_seq_one_letter_code
_entity_poly.pdbx_strand_id
1 'polypeptide(L)'
;MSKPETTAAPNFLRQIVQADLDAGKHAKIVTRFPPEPNGYLHIGHAKSICLNFGLAQEFAGDCHLRFDDTNPAKEDQEYIDAIEADIKWLGFQWSGEVCYASNYFDQLHAWAIELIKAGKAFVCDLGPEEMREYRGTLTEPGRNSPYRDRSVEENLDLFARMKAGEFPDGARSLRAKIDMGSPNMNLRDPILYRIRHAHHHQTGDKWCIYPSYDFTHGQSDAIEGITHSICTLEFEDHRPLYEWFLANLPVPAQPRQYEFSRLNLNYTVTSKRKLKQLVDEGHVSGWDDPRMSTLSGYRXRGYTPESIRNFCEMIGVNRASGVVDIGMLEFSIRDHLDATAPRAMCVLKPLKVVITNYPEGQVENLELPRHPKEDMGVRVLPFGRELFIDAGDFEEVPPAGYKRLIPGGEVRLRGSYVIRADEAIKDADGNIVELRCSYDPDTLGKNPEGRKVKGVIHWVPAEGSVECEVRLYDRLFRSANPEKAEEGGSFLDNINADSLQVLAGCRAEPSLGQANPEDRFQFEREGYFVADLKDSRPGKPVFNRTVTLRDSWGQG
;
A
#
# COMPACT_ATOMS: atom_id res chain seq x y z
N MET A 1 -18.71 21.82 22.23
CA MET A 1 -19.38 21.36 21.02
C MET A 1 -18.77 20.05 20.58
N SER A 2 -19.55 18.98 20.59
CA SER A 2 -19.08 17.67 20.15
C SER A 2 -18.81 17.71 18.65
N LYS A 3 -17.72 17.10 18.22
CA LYS A 3 -17.44 16.91 16.80
C LYS A 3 -18.63 16.18 16.18
N PRO A 4 -19.09 16.59 15.00
CA PRO A 4 -20.14 15.80 14.35
C PRO A 4 -19.62 14.39 14.14
N GLU A 5 -20.44 13.42 14.51
CA GLU A 5 -20.13 12.02 14.25
C GLU A 5 -20.05 11.85 12.73
N THR A 6 -18.87 11.54 12.24
CA THR A 6 -18.71 11.19 10.83
C THR A 6 -19.41 9.86 10.63
N THR A 7 -20.51 9.87 9.88
CA THR A 7 -21.17 8.64 9.48
C THR A 7 -20.17 7.78 8.70
N ALA A 8 -19.97 6.55 9.15
CA ALA A 8 -19.10 5.62 8.44
C ALA A 8 -19.61 5.44 7.00
N ALA A 9 -18.70 5.32 6.05
CA ALA A 9 -19.07 5.08 4.66
C ALA A 9 -19.85 3.76 4.56
N PRO A 10 -20.75 3.64 3.58
CA PRO A 10 -21.58 2.44 3.46
C PRO A 10 -20.75 1.16 3.29
N ASN A 11 -21.21 0.10 3.93
CA ASN A 11 -20.60 -1.22 3.83
C ASN A 11 -21.72 -2.27 3.81
N PHE A 12 -22.11 -2.70 2.60
CA PHE A 12 -23.20 -3.66 2.47
C PHE A 12 -22.85 -5.03 3.06
N LEU A 13 -21.57 -5.38 3.11
CA LEU A 13 -21.16 -6.67 3.67
C LEU A 13 -21.33 -6.69 5.18
N ARG A 14 -21.09 -5.57 5.85
CA ARG A 14 -21.38 -5.46 7.29
C ARG A 14 -22.86 -5.72 7.55
N GLN A 15 -23.73 -5.19 6.70
CA GLN A 15 -25.16 -5.40 6.83
C GLN A 15 -25.55 -6.87 6.63
N ILE A 16 -24.94 -7.54 5.65
CA ILE A 16 -25.18 -8.96 5.41
C ILE A 16 -24.74 -9.80 6.61
N VAL A 17 -23.56 -9.52 7.14
CA VAL A 17 -23.02 -10.25 8.30
C VAL A 17 -23.94 -10.06 9.51
N GLN A 18 -24.37 -8.82 9.76
CA GLN A 18 -25.27 -8.53 10.88
C GLN A 18 -26.59 -9.29 10.72
N ALA A 19 -27.14 -9.28 9.52
CA ALA A 19 -28.42 -9.97 9.26
C ALA A 19 -28.27 -11.49 9.46
N ASP A 20 -27.16 -12.06 9.01
CA ASP A 20 -26.92 -13.51 9.17
C ASP A 20 -26.76 -13.89 10.64
N LEU A 21 -26.08 -13.08 11.43
CA LEU A 21 -25.94 -13.32 12.85
C LEU A 21 -27.27 -13.18 13.58
N ASP A 22 -28.04 -12.13 13.24
CA ASP A 22 -29.37 -11.91 13.83
C ASP A 22 -30.33 -13.04 13.52
N ALA A 23 -30.21 -13.63 12.34
CA ALA A 23 -31.04 -14.75 11.91
C ALA A 23 -30.58 -16.11 12.48
N GLY A 24 -29.45 -16.13 13.18
CA GLY A 24 -28.91 -17.34 13.75
C GLY A 24 -28.31 -18.31 12.75
N LYS A 25 -27.97 -17.84 11.55
CA LYS A 25 -27.35 -18.71 10.52
C LYS A 25 -26.00 -19.24 10.96
N HIS A 26 -25.27 -18.48 11.74
CA HIS A 26 -23.94 -18.84 12.22
C HIS A 26 -23.81 -18.40 13.68
N ALA A 27 -23.15 -19.21 14.48
CA ALA A 27 -22.82 -18.82 15.85
C ALA A 27 -21.70 -17.76 15.85
N LYS A 28 -20.83 -17.84 14.85
CA LYS A 28 -19.67 -16.95 14.73
C LYS A 28 -19.33 -16.84 13.24
N ILE A 29 -18.96 -15.65 12.78
CA ILE A 29 -18.51 -15.51 11.39
C ILE A 29 -17.05 -15.91 11.27
N VAL A 30 -16.70 -16.44 10.10
CA VAL A 30 -15.31 -16.75 9.74
C VAL A 30 -15.09 -16.21 8.33
N THR A 31 -14.11 -15.32 8.20
CA THR A 31 -13.68 -14.80 6.92
C THR A 31 -12.25 -15.25 6.64
N ARG A 32 -11.70 -14.88 5.49
CA ARG A 32 -10.30 -15.21 5.19
C ARG A 32 -9.73 -14.22 4.17
N PHE A 33 -8.41 -14.07 4.25
CA PHE A 33 -7.63 -13.35 3.25
C PHE A 33 -6.72 -14.38 2.57
N PRO A 34 -6.93 -14.66 1.26
CA PRO A 34 -6.25 -15.77 0.58
C PRO A 34 -5.26 -15.30 -0.48
N PRO A 35 -4.14 -14.67 -0.13
CA PRO A 35 -3.21 -14.14 -1.13
C PRO A 35 -2.40 -15.25 -1.80
N GLU A 36 -2.04 -15.05 -3.08
CA GLU A 36 -1.03 -15.89 -3.72
C GLU A 36 0.35 -15.44 -3.20
N PRO A 37 1.22 -16.40 -2.81
CA PRO A 37 2.54 -16.01 -2.29
C PRO A 37 3.56 -15.79 -3.42
N ASN A 38 3.23 -14.88 -4.34
CA ASN A 38 4.02 -14.66 -5.54
C ASN A 38 4.29 -13.19 -5.82
N GLY A 39 4.17 -12.35 -4.80
CA GLY A 39 4.46 -10.93 -4.91
C GLY A 39 4.19 -10.21 -3.60
N TYR A 40 4.59 -8.95 -3.53
CA TYR A 40 4.32 -8.10 -2.37
C TYR A 40 2.89 -7.58 -2.43
N LEU A 41 2.29 -7.39 -1.26
CA LEU A 41 0.96 -6.78 -1.17
C LEU A 41 1.01 -5.31 -1.57
N HIS A 42 -0.03 -4.86 -2.27
CA HIS A 42 -0.16 -3.46 -2.65
C HIS A 42 -1.41 -2.84 -2.01
N ILE A 43 -1.63 -1.56 -2.28
CA ILE A 43 -2.71 -0.80 -1.63
C ILE A 43 -4.09 -1.42 -1.89
N GLY A 44 -4.27 -2.06 -3.05
CA GLY A 44 -5.54 -2.75 -3.33
C GLY A 44 -5.82 -3.88 -2.36
N HIS A 45 -4.77 -4.59 -1.95
CA HIS A 45 -4.91 -5.66 -0.96
C HIS A 45 -5.29 -5.12 0.42
N ALA A 46 -4.88 -3.89 0.73
CA ALA A 46 -5.20 -3.30 2.03
C ALA A 46 -6.71 -3.22 2.24
N LYS A 47 -7.47 -2.90 1.17
CA LYS A 47 -8.92 -2.85 1.26
C LYS A 47 -9.50 -4.22 1.64
N SER A 48 -9.03 -5.29 0.98
CA SER A 48 -9.47 -6.66 1.30
C SER A 48 -9.09 -7.06 2.72
N ILE A 49 -7.87 -6.73 3.13
CA ILE A 49 -7.39 -7.06 4.47
C ILE A 49 -8.24 -6.36 5.53
N CYS A 50 -8.42 -5.05 5.38
CA CYS A 50 -9.21 -4.27 6.34
C CYS A 50 -10.64 -4.78 6.40
N LEU A 51 -11.21 -5.17 5.25
CA LEU A 51 -12.57 -5.67 5.21
C LEU A 51 -12.69 -7.02 5.91
N ASN A 52 -11.88 -7.99 5.54
CA ASN A 52 -11.99 -9.35 6.09
C ASN A 52 -11.63 -9.41 7.56
N PHE A 53 -10.49 -8.82 7.93
CA PHE A 53 -10.07 -8.80 9.33
C PHE A 53 -10.94 -7.87 10.16
N GLY A 54 -11.36 -6.75 9.57
CA GLY A 54 -12.22 -5.79 10.24
C GLY A 54 -13.59 -6.36 10.61
N LEU A 55 -14.21 -7.10 9.67
CA LEU A 55 -15.50 -7.74 9.96
C LEU A 55 -15.36 -8.76 11.08
N ALA A 56 -14.29 -9.57 11.03
CA ALA A 56 -14.05 -10.55 12.09
C ALA A 56 -13.89 -9.86 13.45
N GLN A 57 -13.13 -8.78 13.52
CA GLN A 57 -12.95 -8.05 14.77
C GLN A 57 -14.25 -7.45 15.27
N GLU A 58 -15.00 -6.81 14.37
CA GLU A 58 -16.23 -6.12 14.75
C GLU A 58 -17.28 -7.08 15.32
N PHE A 59 -17.36 -8.27 14.75
CA PHE A 59 -18.39 -9.24 15.12
C PHE A 59 -17.86 -10.39 15.96
N ALA A 60 -16.67 -10.26 16.52
CA ALA A 60 -16.04 -11.25 17.39
C ALA A 60 -15.90 -12.62 16.73
N GLY A 61 -15.60 -12.62 15.44
CA GLY A 61 -15.39 -13.83 14.66
C GLY A 61 -13.92 -14.10 14.41
N ASP A 62 -13.66 -14.98 13.46
CA ASP A 62 -12.30 -15.35 13.06
C ASP A 62 -12.01 -14.89 11.65
N CYS A 63 -10.74 -14.62 11.37
CA CYS A 63 -10.26 -14.41 10.00
C CYS A 63 -9.00 -15.24 9.78
N HIS A 64 -9.02 -16.08 8.77
CA HIS A 64 -7.87 -16.92 8.43
C HIS A 64 -6.94 -16.20 7.44
N LEU A 65 -5.66 -16.49 7.55
CA LEU A 65 -4.71 -16.21 6.48
C LEU A 65 -4.44 -17.52 5.77
N ARG A 66 -4.84 -17.62 4.50
CA ARG A 66 -4.61 -18.82 3.70
C ARG A 66 -3.85 -18.46 2.44
N PHE A 67 -2.63 -18.94 2.33
CA PHE A 67 -1.89 -18.75 1.08
C PHE A 67 -2.46 -19.64 -0.01
N ASP A 68 -2.81 -19.03 -1.14
CA ASP A 68 -3.25 -19.75 -2.33
C ASP A 68 -2.00 -20.18 -3.09
N ASP A 69 -1.44 -21.31 -2.73
CA ASP A 69 -0.21 -21.83 -3.31
C ASP A 69 -0.49 -23.03 -4.22
N THR A 70 -1.54 -22.90 -5.04
CA THR A 70 -1.89 -23.97 -6.00
C THR A 70 -0.93 -24.00 -7.19
N ASN A 71 -0.31 -22.87 -7.55
CA ASN A 71 0.61 -22.82 -8.68
C ASN A 71 2.05 -23.04 -8.19
N PRO A 72 2.71 -24.14 -8.58
CA PRO A 72 4.04 -24.45 -8.05
C PRO A 72 5.16 -23.55 -8.58
N ALA A 73 4.93 -22.81 -9.67
CA ALA A 73 6.00 -22.19 -10.43
C ALA A 73 6.54 -20.89 -9.84
N LYS A 74 5.86 -20.25 -8.89
CA LYS A 74 6.19 -18.87 -8.52
C LYS A 74 6.19 -18.58 -7.02
N GLU A 75 6.32 -19.58 -6.19
CA GLU A 75 6.23 -19.39 -4.73
C GLU A 75 7.60 -19.07 -4.16
N ASP A 76 7.68 -18.08 -3.28
CA ASP A 76 8.95 -17.66 -2.68
C ASP A 76 8.73 -17.29 -1.22
N GLN A 77 9.64 -17.74 -0.36
CA GLN A 77 9.57 -17.46 1.06
C GLN A 77 9.62 -15.97 1.35
N GLU A 78 10.34 -15.21 0.54
CA GLU A 78 10.38 -13.74 0.69
C GLU A 78 8.97 -13.15 0.68
N TYR A 79 8.14 -13.60 -0.25
CA TYR A 79 6.78 -13.07 -0.38
C TYR A 79 5.90 -13.48 0.79
N ILE A 80 6.03 -14.73 1.24
CA ILE A 80 5.27 -15.20 2.40
C ILE A 80 5.60 -14.34 3.63
N ASP A 81 6.89 -14.14 3.88
CA ASP A 81 7.34 -13.35 5.02
C ASP A 81 6.86 -11.90 4.94
N ALA A 82 6.91 -11.32 3.74
CA ALA A 82 6.47 -9.93 3.55
C ALA A 82 4.96 -9.79 3.78
N ILE A 83 4.18 -10.75 3.28
CA ILE A 83 2.73 -10.72 3.43
C ILE A 83 2.35 -10.81 4.92
N GLU A 84 2.96 -11.73 5.64
CA GLU A 84 2.70 -11.86 7.08
C GLU A 84 3.06 -10.59 7.83
N ALA A 85 4.22 -10.01 7.51
CA ALA A 85 4.67 -8.77 8.14
C ALA A 85 3.72 -7.61 7.85
N ASP A 86 3.23 -7.51 6.61
CA ASP A 86 2.34 -6.42 6.22
C ASP A 86 1.00 -6.51 6.95
N ILE A 87 0.44 -7.71 7.09
CA ILE A 87 -0.82 -7.88 7.81
C ILE A 87 -0.66 -7.45 9.27
N LYS A 88 0.42 -7.88 9.90
CA LYS A 88 0.70 -7.49 11.29
C LYS A 88 0.92 -5.99 11.41
N TRP A 89 1.64 -5.39 10.46
CA TRP A 89 1.87 -3.95 10.48
C TRP A 89 0.56 -3.18 10.37
N LEU A 90 -0.40 -3.67 9.55
CA LEU A 90 -1.71 -3.01 9.44
C LEU A 90 -2.51 -3.11 10.76
N GLY A 91 -2.07 -3.93 11.69
CA GLY A 91 -2.70 -4.04 13.00
C GLY A 91 -3.60 -5.24 13.15
N PHE A 92 -3.45 -6.25 12.29
CA PHE A 92 -4.31 -7.41 12.30
C PHE A 92 -3.54 -8.69 12.64
N GLN A 93 -4.26 -9.63 13.19
CA GLN A 93 -3.72 -10.95 13.51
C GLN A 93 -4.72 -12.00 13.03
N TRP A 94 -4.23 -12.96 12.28
CA TRP A 94 -5.09 -14.06 11.81
C TRP A 94 -5.38 -15.04 12.94
N SER A 95 -6.49 -15.73 12.81
CA SER A 95 -6.93 -16.73 13.78
C SER A 95 -6.27 -18.07 13.46
N GLY A 96 -5.73 -18.72 14.48
CA GLY A 96 -5.11 -20.03 14.30
C GLY A 96 -3.78 -19.96 13.55
N GLU A 97 -3.40 -21.09 12.98
CA GLU A 97 -2.17 -21.21 12.20
C GLU A 97 -2.38 -20.66 10.80
N VAL A 98 -1.29 -20.25 10.15
CA VAL A 98 -1.32 -19.91 8.73
C VAL A 98 -1.76 -21.15 7.95
N CYS A 99 -2.70 -20.99 7.04
CA CYS A 99 -3.20 -22.06 6.19
C CYS A 99 -2.57 -21.97 4.81
N TYR A 100 -2.42 -23.10 4.15
CA TYR A 100 -1.97 -23.18 2.76
C TYR A 100 -2.97 -24.03 1.99
N ALA A 101 -3.32 -23.62 0.78
CA ALA A 101 -4.18 -24.44 -0.07
C ALA A 101 -3.56 -25.83 -0.28
N SER A 102 -2.23 -25.90 -0.36
CA SER A 102 -1.52 -27.16 -0.54
C SER A 102 -1.68 -28.12 0.64
N ASN A 103 -2.07 -27.61 1.83
CA ASN A 103 -2.37 -28.51 2.96
C ASN A 103 -3.56 -29.41 2.65
N TYR A 104 -4.40 -29.01 1.70
CA TYR A 104 -5.64 -29.70 1.38
C TYR A 104 -5.54 -30.56 0.11
N PHE A 105 -4.36 -30.66 -0.48
CA PHE A 105 -4.21 -31.37 -1.76
C PHE A 105 -4.70 -32.81 -1.70
N ASP A 106 -4.45 -33.53 -0.61
CA ASP A 106 -4.94 -34.92 -0.49
C ASP A 106 -6.47 -34.96 -0.49
N GLN A 107 -7.11 -34.07 0.27
CA GLN A 107 -8.58 -34.02 0.31
C GLN A 107 -9.16 -33.57 -1.04
N LEU A 108 -8.55 -32.59 -1.67
CA LEU A 108 -9.00 -32.12 -2.99
C LEU A 108 -8.91 -33.22 -4.02
N HIS A 109 -7.84 -34.00 -3.99
CA HIS A 109 -7.68 -35.15 -4.88
C HIS A 109 -8.77 -36.19 -4.64
N ALA A 110 -9.06 -36.49 -3.37
CA ALA A 110 -10.13 -37.44 -3.04
C ALA A 110 -11.48 -36.95 -3.57
N TRP A 111 -11.75 -35.66 -3.45
CA TRP A 111 -13.01 -35.09 -3.96
C TRP A 111 -13.05 -35.06 -5.48
N ALA A 112 -11.93 -34.87 -6.16
CA ALA A 112 -11.89 -35.02 -7.62
C ALA A 112 -12.29 -36.41 -8.05
N ILE A 113 -11.80 -37.42 -7.33
CA ILE A 113 -12.18 -38.82 -7.57
C ILE A 113 -13.69 -38.99 -7.37
N GLU A 114 -14.27 -38.39 -6.33
CA GLU A 114 -15.72 -38.45 -6.11
C GLU A 114 -16.51 -37.88 -7.29
N LEU A 115 -16.03 -36.76 -7.86
CA LEU A 115 -16.69 -36.20 -9.05
C LEU A 115 -16.62 -37.15 -10.24
N ILE A 116 -15.47 -37.81 -10.43
CA ILE A 116 -15.34 -38.78 -11.52
C ILE A 116 -16.34 -39.95 -11.29
N LYS A 117 -16.39 -40.48 -10.06
CA LYS A 117 -17.29 -41.58 -9.74
C LYS A 117 -18.75 -41.22 -9.95
N ALA A 118 -19.11 -39.96 -9.73
CA ALA A 118 -20.47 -39.47 -9.94
C ALA A 118 -20.77 -39.16 -11.42
N GLY A 119 -19.80 -39.34 -12.30
CA GLY A 119 -19.97 -38.98 -13.71
C GLY A 119 -19.93 -37.50 -14.00
N LYS A 120 -19.34 -36.72 -13.10
CA LYS A 120 -19.34 -35.25 -13.18
C LYS A 120 -17.97 -34.66 -13.49
N ALA A 121 -17.00 -35.49 -13.81
CA ALA A 121 -15.67 -35.06 -14.27
C ALA A 121 -15.12 -36.09 -15.22
N PHE A 122 -14.29 -35.65 -16.15
CA PHE A 122 -13.72 -36.54 -17.15
C PHE A 122 -12.30 -36.07 -17.51
N VAL A 123 -11.47 -37.02 -17.91
CA VAL A 123 -10.12 -36.72 -18.40
C VAL A 123 -10.21 -36.38 -19.89
N CYS A 124 -9.62 -35.27 -20.24
CA CYS A 124 -9.66 -34.73 -21.61
C CYS A 124 -8.25 -34.71 -22.18
N ASP A 125 -8.12 -35.23 -23.40
CA ASP A 125 -6.82 -35.29 -24.08
C ASP A 125 -6.56 -34.10 -24.98
N LEU A 126 -7.47 -33.14 -25.05
CA LEU A 126 -7.24 -31.92 -25.84
C LEU A 126 -6.12 -31.10 -25.19
N GLY A 127 -5.23 -30.58 -26.03
CA GLY A 127 -4.22 -29.66 -25.55
C GLY A 127 -4.80 -28.27 -25.29
N PRO A 128 -4.00 -27.35 -24.67
CA PRO A 128 -4.53 -26.04 -24.32
C PRO A 128 -5.09 -25.25 -25.50
N GLU A 129 -4.45 -25.28 -26.67
CA GLU A 129 -4.94 -24.56 -27.84
C GLU A 129 -6.25 -25.13 -28.35
N GLU A 130 -6.35 -26.46 -28.40
CA GLU A 130 -7.58 -27.12 -28.84
C GLU A 130 -8.72 -26.82 -27.88
N MET A 131 -8.45 -26.86 -26.58
CA MET A 131 -9.47 -26.53 -25.59
C MET A 131 -9.99 -25.11 -25.76
N ARG A 132 -9.09 -24.18 -26.06
CA ARG A 132 -9.49 -22.79 -26.30
C ARG A 132 -10.46 -22.71 -27.48
N GLU A 133 -10.17 -23.43 -28.56
CA GLU A 133 -11.05 -23.46 -29.74
C GLU A 133 -12.42 -24.08 -29.40
N TYR A 134 -12.41 -25.17 -28.64
CA TYR A 134 -13.65 -25.87 -28.27
C TYR A 134 -14.51 -25.05 -27.33
N ARG A 135 -13.88 -24.21 -26.50
CA ARG A 135 -14.62 -23.41 -25.52
C ARG A 135 -15.55 -22.39 -26.15
N GLY A 136 -15.24 -21.93 -27.36
CA GLY A 136 -16.04 -20.90 -28.01
C GLY A 136 -15.73 -19.50 -27.48
N THR A 137 -16.70 -18.61 -27.62
CA THR A 137 -16.52 -17.20 -27.23
C THR A 137 -17.70 -16.76 -26.39
N LEU A 138 -17.68 -15.50 -25.96
CA LEU A 138 -18.81 -14.95 -25.21
C LEU A 138 -20.11 -14.95 -26.03
N THR A 139 -19.99 -14.87 -27.35
CA THR A 139 -21.18 -14.83 -28.23
C THR A 139 -21.43 -16.14 -28.97
N GLU A 140 -20.50 -17.09 -28.92
CA GLU A 140 -20.64 -18.38 -29.58
C GLU A 140 -20.50 -19.50 -28.56
N PRO A 141 -21.40 -20.49 -28.58
CA PRO A 141 -21.30 -21.60 -27.61
C PRO A 141 -20.07 -22.46 -27.85
N GLY A 142 -19.68 -23.20 -26.85
CA GLY A 142 -18.60 -24.13 -26.98
C GLY A 142 -19.07 -25.45 -27.60
N ARG A 143 -18.10 -26.32 -27.84
CA ARG A 143 -18.34 -27.68 -28.35
C ARG A 143 -17.87 -28.69 -27.32
N ASN A 144 -18.59 -29.79 -27.21
CA ASN A 144 -18.20 -30.88 -26.31
C ASN A 144 -16.88 -31.51 -26.76
N SER A 145 -16.02 -31.81 -25.80
CA SER A 145 -14.81 -32.55 -26.06
C SER A 145 -15.13 -33.93 -26.60
N PRO A 146 -14.34 -34.48 -27.53
CA PRO A 146 -14.52 -35.87 -27.97
C PRO A 146 -14.36 -36.87 -26.83
N TYR A 147 -13.73 -36.45 -25.72
CA TYR A 147 -13.46 -37.35 -24.58
C TYR A 147 -14.47 -37.21 -23.47
N ARG A 148 -15.48 -36.38 -23.66
CA ARG A 148 -16.43 -36.01 -22.60
C ARG A 148 -17.21 -37.20 -22.07
N ASP A 149 -17.47 -38.19 -22.89
CA ASP A 149 -18.32 -39.33 -22.51
C ASP A 149 -17.53 -40.62 -22.21
N ARG A 150 -16.24 -40.47 -21.88
CA ARG A 150 -15.45 -41.61 -21.36
C ARG A 150 -16.15 -42.23 -20.16
N SER A 151 -16.00 -43.53 -20.00
CA SER A 151 -16.58 -44.22 -18.85
C SER A 151 -15.91 -43.77 -17.54
N VAL A 152 -16.63 -43.96 -16.46
CA VAL A 152 -16.08 -43.67 -15.12
C VAL A 152 -14.78 -44.48 -14.91
N GLU A 153 -14.77 -45.75 -15.30
CA GLU A 153 -13.61 -46.63 -15.11
C GLU A 153 -12.39 -46.09 -15.88
N GLU A 154 -12.60 -45.65 -17.12
CA GLU A 154 -11.51 -45.13 -17.92
C GLU A 154 -11.00 -43.83 -17.33
N ASN A 155 -11.90 -42.97 -16.88
CA ASN A 155 -11.49 -41.69 -16.26
C ASN A 155 -10.71 -41.91 -14.97
N LEU A 156 -11.12 -42.86 -14.16
CA LEU A 156 -10.39 -43.17 -12.91
C LEU A 156 -8.99 -43.68 -13.22
N ASP A 157 -8.87 -44.58 -14.22
CA ASP A 157 -7.57 -45.08 -14.64
C ASP A 157 -6.65 -43.98 -15.15
N LEU A 158 -7.17 -43.13 -16.04
CA LEU A 158 -6.37 -42.05 -16.62
C LEU A 158 -5.95 -41.03 -15.58
N PHE A 159 -6.86 -40.69 -14.65
CA PHE A 159 -6.53 -39.71 -13.61
C PHE A 159 -5.45 -40.25 -12.67
N ALA A 160 -5.53 -41.54 -12.32
CA ALA A 160 -4.48 -42.16 -11.52
C ALA A 160 -3.13 -42.15 -12.24
N ARG A 161 -3.14 -42.38 -13.53
CA ARG A 161 -1.91 -42.35 -14.34
C ARG A 161 -1.36 -40.96 -14.53
N MET A 162 -2.23 -39.94 -14.59
CA MET A 162 -1.80 -38.53 -14.57
C MET A 162 -1.04 -38.25 -13.28
N LYS A 163 -1.60 -38.65 -12.14
CA LYS A 163 -0.94 -38.45 -10.85
C LYS A 163 0.38 -39.21 -10.75
N ALA A 164 0.45 -40.38 -11.36
CA ALA A 164 1.65 -41.20 -11.33
C ALA A 164 2.78 -40.66 -12.21
N GLY A 165 2.52 -39.63 -12.98
CA GLY A 165 3.55 -38.99 -13.80
C GLY A 165 3.77 -39.59 -15.17
N GLU A 166 2.82 -40.38 -15.67
CA GLU A 166 2.99 -41.05 -16.94
C GLU A 166 2.88 -40.15 -18.17
N PHE A 167 2.31 -38.94 -18.01
CA PHE A 167 2.04 -38.07 -19.15
C PHE A 167 2.78 -36.75 -19.01
N PRO A 168 3.26 -36.17 -20.13
CA PRO A 168 3.94 -34.87 -20.04
C PRO A 168 2.97 -33.71 -19.81
N ASP A 169 3.52 -32.58 -19.46
CA ASP A 169 2.74 -31.35 -19.27
C ASP A 169 1.87 -31.08 -20.50
N GLY A 170 0.63 -30.72 -20.27
CA GLY A 170 -0.31 -30.35 -21.33
C GLY A 170 -0.96 -31.51 -22.08
N ALA A 171 -0.55 -32.76 -21.79
CA ALA A 171 -1.08 -33.92 -22.54
C ALA A 171 -2.53 -34.21 -22.18
N ARG A 172 -2.90 -34.02 -20.91
CA ARG A 172 -4.25 -34.29 -20.44
C ARG A 172 -4.62 -33.32 -19.33
N SER A 173 -5.92 -33.17 -19.11
CA SER A 173 -6.44 -32.40 -17.98
C SER A 173 -7.67 -33.11 -17.44
N LEU A 174 -8.02 -32.83 -16.19
CA LEU A 174 -9.31 -33.25 -15.64
C LEU A 174 -10.26 -32.07 -15.75
N ARG A 175 -11.44 -32.30 -16.29
CA ARG A 175 -12.45 -31.26 -16.50
C ARG A 175 -13.75 -31.62 -15.81
N ALA A 176 -14.45 -30.61 -15.27
CA ALA A 176 -15.81 -30.82 -14.80
C ALA A 176 -16.74 -31.01 -16.00
N LYS A 177 -17.76 -31.85 -15.84
CA LYS A 177 -18.73 -32.11 -16.89
C LYS A 177 -19.99 -31.30 -16.55
N ILE A 178 -20.11 -30.11 -17.13
CA ILE A 178 -21.20 -29.18 -16.79
C ILE A 178 -22.02 -28.83 -18.03
N ASP A 179 -21.59 -27.82 -18.82
CA ASP A 179 -22.42 -27.34 -19.93
C ASP A 179 -21.60 -26.47 -20.89
N MET A 180 -21.18 -27.06 -22.01
CA MET A 180 -20.40 -26.32 -23.00
C MET A 180 -21.21 -25.22 -23.69
N GLY A 181 -22.53 -25.26 -23.59
CA GLY A 181 -23.38 -24.21 -24.16
C GLY A 181 -23.73 -23.10 -23.21
N SER A 182 -23.21 -23.12 -21.97
CA SER A 182 -23.55 -22.09 -20.99
C SER A 182 -23.10 -20.70 -21.44
N PRO A 183 -23.92 -19.68 -21.24
CA PRO A 183 -23.48 -18.31 -21.48
C PRO A 183 -22.36 -17.88 -20.51
N ASN A 184 -22.23 -18.54 -19.38
CA ASN A 184 -21.12 -18.31 -18.45
C ASN A 184 -19.97 -19.25 -18.82
N MET A 185 -18.88 -18.67 -19.37
CA MET A 185 -17.76 -19.47 -19.84
C MET A 185 -17.11 -20.28 -18.72
N ASN A 186 -17.23 -19.85 -17.48
CA ASN A 186 -16.67 -20.60 -16.35
C ASN A 186 -17.39 -21.94 -16.13
N LEU A 187 -18.59 -22.10 -16.69
CA LEU A 187 -19.36 -23.35 -16.58
C LEU A 187 -19.19 -24.26 -17.81
N ARG A 188 -18.35 -23.86 -18.78
CA ARG A 188 -18.10 -24.67 -19.98
C ARG A 188 -17.01 -25.70 -19.69
N ASP A 189 -17.38 -26.75 -19.02
CA ASP A 189 -16.50 -27.87 -18.64
C ASP A 189 -15.12 -27.37 -18.20
N PRO A 190 -15.05 -26.63 -17.10
CA PRO A 190 -13.79 -26.01 -16.70
C PRO A 190 -12.74 -27.03 -16.25
N ILE A 191 -11.48 -26.63 -16.36
CA ILE A 191 -10.36 -27.46 -15.93
C ILE A 191 -10.31 -27.51 -14.41
N LEU A 192 -10.17 -28.73 -13.87
CA LEU A 192 -10.00 -28.98 -12.43
C LEU A 192 -8.53 -29.26 -12.09
N TYR A 193 -7.83 -30.02 -12.93
CA TYR A 193 -6.42 -30.38 -12.73
C TYR A 193 -5.65 -30.29 -14.04
N ARG A 194 -4.43 -29.77 -13.92
CA ARG A 194 -3.45 -29.78 -15.01
C ARG A 194 -2.24 -30.61 -14.62
N ILE A 195 -1.58 -31.17 -15.61
CA ILE A 195 -0.30 -31.85 -15.41
C ILE A 195 0.80 -30.78 -15.41
N ARG A 196 1.58 -30.75 -14.35
CA ARG A 196 2.70 -29.84 -14.23
C ARG A 196 3.83 -30.52 -13.47
N HIS A 197 4.90 -30.88 -14.16
CA HIS A 197 6.08 -31.49 -13.54
C HIS A 197 6.95 -30.39 -12.97
N ALA A 198 6.67 -29.97 -11.75
CA ALA A 198 7.36 -28.86 -11.11
C ALA A 198 7.45 -29.08 -9.60
N HIS A 199 8.50 -28.58 -9.00
CA HIS A 199 8.70 -28.64 -7.56
C HIS A 199 7.79 -27.62 -6.87
N HIS A 200 7.11 -28.06 -5.81
CA HIS A 200 6.21 -27.20 -5.02
C HIS A 200 6.89 -26.83 -3.70
N HIS A 201 6.77 -25.59 -3.28
CA HIS A 201 7.46 -25.09 -2.09
C HIS A 201 7.06 -25.79 -0.79
N GLN A 202 5.84 -26.35 -0.73
CA GLN A 202 5.35 -27.05 0.46
C GLN A 202 5.37 -28.56 0.30
N THR A 203 4.94 -29.06 -0.87
CA THR A 203 4.76 -30.50 -1.08
C THR A 203 5.92 -31.15 -1.83
N GLY A 204 6.90 -30.36 -2.28
CA GLY A 204 8.05 -30.90 -2.99
C GLY A 204 7.68 -31.53 -4.31
N ASP A 205 8.16 -32.73 -4.54
CA ASP A 205 7.92 -33.46 -5.79
C ASP A 205 6.81 -34.51 -5.68
N LYS A 206 6.00 -34.43 -4.61
CA LYS A 206 4.92 -35.39 -4.38
C LYS A 206 3.86 -35.37 -5.48
N TRP A 207 3.59 -34.19 -6.03
CA TRP A 207 2.51 -34.01 -7.02
C TRP A 207 3.08 -33.58 -8.36
N CYS A 208 2.46 -34.08 -9.45
CA CYS A 208 2.69 -33.57 -10.80
C CYS A 208 1.37 -33.17 -11.47
N ILE A 209 0.27 -33.25 -10.73
CA ILE A 209 -1.00 -32.65 -11.13
C ILE A 209 -1.40 -31.65 -10.06
N TYR A 210 -1.88 -30.49 -10.48
CA TYR A 210 -2.19 -29.42 -9.57
C TYR A 210 -3.60 -28.91 -9.84
N PRO A 211 -4.38 -28.66 -8.76
CA PRO A 211 -5.76 -28.20 -8.94
C PRO A 211 -5.79 -26.75 -9.40
N SER A 212 -6.84 -26.41 -10.14
CA SER A 212 -7.08 -25.05 -10.55
C SER A 212 -7.53 -24.20 -9.36
N TYR A 213 -7.42 -22.87 -9.52
CA TYR A 213 -7.92 -21.94 -8.52
C TYR A 213 -9.39 -22.21 -8.19
N ASP A 214 -10.23 -22.33 -9.22
CA ASP A 214 -11.67 -22.46 -9.02
C ASP A 214 -12.02 -23.76 -8.28
N PHE A 215 -11.32 -24.85 -8.59
CA PHE A 215 -11.56 -26.11 -7.90
C PHE A 215 -11.16 -26.03 -6.44
N THR A 216 -10.06 -25.31 -6.15
CA THR A 216 -9.47 -25.27 -4.81
C THR A 216 -10.23 -24.33 -3.88
N HIS A 217 -10.70 -23.22 -4.40
CA HIS A 217 -11.13 -22.07 -3.62
C HIS A 217 -12.31 -22.40 -2.68
N GLY A 218 -13.42 -22.83 -3.24
CA GLY A 218 -14.62 -23.10 -2.44
C GLY A 218 -14.44 -24.28 -1.49
N GLN A 219 -13.68 -25.26 -1.93
CA GLN A 219 -13.44 -26.45 -1.11
C GLN A 219 -12.52 -26.11 0.07
N SER A 220 -11.50 -25.28 -0.15
CA SER A 220 -10.66 -24.80 0.96
C SER A 220 -11.49 -24.01 1.95
N ASP A 221 -12.38 -23.14 1.44
CA ASP A 221 -13.29 -22.41 2.32
C ASP A 221 -14.13 -23.37 3.17
N ALA A 222 -14.67 -24.42 2.55
CA ALA A 222 -15.50 -25.38 3.28
C ALA A 222 -14.71 -26.13 4.34
N ILE A 223 -13.48 -26.54 4.01
CA ILE A 223 -12.62 -27.25 4.96
C ILE A 223 -12.34 -26.36 6.19
N GLU A 224 -12.13 -25.08 5.97
CA GLU A 224 -11.81 -24.15 7.05
C GLU A 224 -13.04 -23.63 7.79
N GLY A 225 -14.24 -23.96 7.33
CA GLY A 225 -15.46 -23.48 7.98
C GLY A 225 -15.73 -22.00 7.73
N ILE A 226 -15.26 -21.47 6.60
CA ILE A 226 -15.51 -20.07 6.24
C ILE A 226 -17.02 -19.86 6.07
N THR A 227 -17.56 -18.80 6.66
CA THR A 227 -18.97 -18.48 6.52
C THR A 227 -19.21 -17.50 5.38
N HIS A 228 -18.38 -16.47 5.31
CA HIS A 228 -18.49 -15.40 4.31
C HIS A 228 -17.18 -15.35 3.53
N SER A 229 -17.25 -15.81 2.28
CA SER A 229 -16.10 -15.88 1.37
C SER A 229 -16.13 -14.63 0.51
N ILE A 230 -15.29 -13.64 0.87
CA ILE A 230 -15.38 -12.29 0.33
C ILE A 230 -14.26 -12.06 -0.67
N CYS A 231 -14.62 -11.71 -1.91
CA CYS A 231 -13.68 -11.49 -2.99
C CYS A 231 -14.09 -10.29 -3.83
N THR A 232 -13.29 -9.96 -4.84
CA THR A 232 -13.57 -8.81 -5.69
C THR A 232 -14.54 -9.17 -6.81
N LEU A 233 -15.13 -8.14 -7.45
CA LEU A 233 -16.17 -8.32 -8.48
C LEU A 233 -15.68 -9.11 -9.69
N GLU A 234 -14.40 -9.18 -9.94
CA GLU A 234 -13.88 -9.98 -11.04
C GLU A 234 -14.21 -11.46 -10.90
N PHE A 235 -14.57 -11.91 -9.70
CA PHE A 235 -14.95 -13.30 -9.45
C PHE A 235 -16.46 -13.53 -9.43
N GLU A 236 -17.25 -12.51 -9.78
CA GLU A 236 -18.71 -12.66 -9.74
C GLU A 236 -19.18 -13.81 -10.65
N ASP A 237 -18.62 -13.89 -11.85
CA ASP A 237 -19.01 -14.95 -12.80
C ASP A 237 -18.48 -16.31 -12.42
N HIS A 238 -17.54 -16.38 -11.48
CA HIS A 238 -17.04 -17.64 -10.94
C HIS A 238 -17.96 -18.22 -9.86
N ARG A 239 -18.85 -17.39 -9.28
CA ARG A 239 -19.68 -17.85 -8.16
C ARG A 239 -20.55 -19.06 -8.51
N PRO A 240 -21.20 -19.15 -9.70
CA PRO A 240 -21.97 -20.35 -10.01
C PRO A 240 -21.13 -21.61 -9.99
N LEU A 241 -19.86 -21.54 -10.42
CA LEU A 241 -18.97 -22.70 -10.37
C LEU A 241 -18.59 -23.04 -8.93
N TYR A 242 -18.31 -22.03 -8.13
CA TYR A 242 -18.06 -22.19 -6.68
C TYR A 242 -19.22 -22.94 -6.04
N GLU A 243 -20.45 -22.53 -6.32
CA GLU A 243 -21.64 -23.17 -5.77
C GLU A 243 -21.81 -24.58 -6.31
N TRP A 244 -21.47 -24.82 -7.58
CA TRP A 244 -21.58 -26.13 -8.19
C TRP A 244 -20.70 -27.15 -7.47
N PHE A 245 -19.48 -26.80 -7.14
CA PHE A 245 -18.59 -27.69 -6.40
C PHE A 245 -19.18 -28.03 -5.03
N LEU A 246 -19.64 -27.01 -4.31
CA LEU A 246 -20.17 -27.24 -2.97
C LEU A 246 -21.42 -28.10 -2.99
N ALA A 247 -22.23 -27.97 -4.04
CA ALA A 247 -23.47 -28.77 -4.18
C ALA A 247 -23.19 -30.21 -4.56
N ASN A 248 -22.04 -30.48 -5.20
CA ASN A 248 -21.76 -31.82 -5.75
C ASN A 248 -20.72 -32.62 -4.97
N LEU A 249 -20.26 -32.09 -3.85
CA LEU A 249 -19.22 -32.73 -3.04
C LEU A 249 -19.67 -32.81 -1.58
N PRO A 250 -19.18 -33.82 -0.83
CA PRO A 250 -19.55 -33.96 0.58
C PRO A 250 -18.71 -33.05 1.47
N VAL A 251 -18.83 -31.77 1.28
CA VAL A 251 -18.02 -30.78 2.01
C VAL A 251 -18.53 -30.59 3.43
N PRO A 252 -17.67 -30.27 4.40
CA PRO A 252 -18.07 -30.17 5.81
C PRO A 252 -18.80 -28.87 6.16
N ALA A 253 -18.85 -27.89 5.25
CA ALA A 253 -19.51 -26.61 5.51
C ALA A 253 -20.01 -26.06 4.19
N GLN A 254 -20.88 -25.04 4.28
CA GLN A 254 -21.45 -24.39 3.09
C GLN A 254 -21.12 -22.89 3.12
N PRO A 255 -19.89 -22.53 2.78
CA PRO A 255 -19.54 -21.10 2.70
C PRO A 255 -20.30 -20.43 1.56
N ARG A 256 -20.47 -19.13 1.68
CA ARG A 256 -21.10 -18.35 0.62
C ARG A 256 -20.17 -17.25 0.13
N GLN A 257 -20.04 -17.13 -1.20
CA GLN A 257 -19.21 -16.11 -1.82
C GLN A 257 -19.96 -14.80 -1.97
N TYR A 258 -19.29 -13.71 -1.63
CA TYR A 258 -19.77 -12.35 -1.82
C TYR A 258 -18.69 -11.56 -2.51
N GLU A 259 -19.09 -10.61 -3.38
CA GLU A 259 -18.14 -9.81 -4.16
C GLU A 259 -18.31 -8.34 -3.84
N PHE A 260 -17.20 -7.60 -3.89
CA PHE A 260 -17.19 -6.16 -3.71
C PHE A 260 -16.27 -5.53 -4.75
N SER A 261 -16.43 -4.21 -4.99
CA SER A 261 -15.60 -3.52 -5.97
C SER A 261 -14.17 -3.37 -5.44
N ARG A 262 -13.21 -3.78 -6.26
CA ARG A 262 -11.81 -3.64 -5.88
C ARG A 262 -11.40 -2.17 -5.90
N LEU A 263 -10.34 -1.84 -5.16
CA LEU A 263 -9.79 -0.50 -5.12
C LEU A 263 -9.01 -0.21 -6.40
N ASN A 264 -9.47 0.79 -7.15
CA ASN A 264 -8.73 1.35 -8.28
C ASN A 264 -8.33 2.77 -7.90
N LEU A 265 -7.04 3.00 -7.80
CA LEU A 265 -6.49 4.27 -7.34
C LEU A 265 -5.83 4.96 -8.52
N ASN A 266 -6.14 6.25 -8.77
CA ASN A 266 -5.48 6.94 -9.87
C ASN A 266 -4.01 7.21 -9.52
N TYR A 267 -3.23 7.59 -10.51
CA TYR A 267 -1.78 7.83 -10.40
C TYR A 267 -1.00 6.63 -9.88
N THR A 268 -1.57 5.42 -9.95
CA THR A 268 -1.03 4.25 -9.27
C THR A 268 -1.06 3.04 -10.19
N VAL A 269 -0.01 2.25 -10.15
CA VAL A 269 0.07 0.95 -10.81
C VAL A 269 0.01 -0.13 -9.72
N THR A 270 -0.89 -1.10 -9.91
CA THR A 270 -0.97 -2.24 -9.00
C THR A 270 -0.83 -3.58 -9.71
N SER A 271 -0.69 -3.57 -11.04
CA SER A 271 -0.42 -4.78 -11.80
C SER A 271 0.89 -5.40 -11.33
N LYS A 272 0.82 -6.66 -10.89
CA LYS A 272 1.98 -7.37 -10.37
C LYS A 272 3.12 -7.41 -11.37
N ARG A 273 2.81 -7.72 -12.63
CA ARG A 273 3.81 -7.78 -13.70
C ARG A 273 4.52 -6.44 -13.87
N LYS A 274 3.76 -5.34 -13.83
CA LYS A 274 4.33 -4.00 -14.00
C LYS A 274 5.13 -3.57 -12.78
N LEU A 275 4.67 -3.90 -11.58
CA LEU A 275 5.43 -3.61 -10.36
C LEU A 275 6.77 -4.36 -10.38
N LYS A 276 6.75 -5.63 -10.77
CA LYS A 276 7.97 -6.42 -10.89
C LYS A 276 8.91 -5.81 -11.93
N GLN A 277 8.38 -5.33 -13.04
CA GLN A 277 9.17 -4.67 -14.07
C GLN A 277 9.88 -3.42 -13.54
N LEU A 278 9.17 -2.62 -12.74
CA LEU A 278 9.77 -1.42 -12.12
C LEU A 278 10.98 -1.79 -11.27
N VAL A 279 10.86 -2.87 -10.50
CA VAL A 279 11.95 -3.33 -9.63
C VAL A 279 13.09 -3.93 -10.46
N ASP A 280 12.76 -4.84 -11.36
CA ASP A 280 13.77 -5.59 -12.14
C ASP A 280 14.59 -4.66 -13.04
N GLU A 281 13.96 -3.63 -13.60
CA GLU A 281 14.64 -2.70 -14.51
C GLU A 281 15.27 -1.51 -13.77
N GLY A 282 15.16 -1.47 -12.46
CA GLY A 282 15.84 -0.44 -11.67
C GLY A 282 15.20 0.94 -11.68
N HIS A 283 13.93 1.04 -12.07
CA HIS A 283 13.21 2.31 -12.00
C HIS A 283 12.94 2.74 -10.56
N VAL A 284 12.91 1.77 -9.66
CA VAL A 284 12.79 1.98 -8.22
C VAL A 284 13.85 1.10 -7.54
N SER A 285 14.11 1.37 -6.26
CA SER A 285 15.19 0.68 -5.54
C SER A 285 14.81 -0.74 -5.11
N GLY A 286 13.54 -1.05 -5.08
CA GLY A 286 13.07 -2.37 -4.66
C GLY A 286 11.58 -2.33 -4.40
N TRP A 287 11.07 -3.45 -3.91
CA TRP A 287 9.64 -3.56 -3.62
C TRP A 287 9.18 -2.60 -2.53
N ASP A 288 10.10 -2.18 -1.66
CA ASP A 288 9.80 -1.27 -0.55
C ASP A 288 10.20 0.18 -0.83
N ASP A 289 10.51 0.51 -2.07
CA ASP A 289 10.81 1.89 -2.45
C ASP A 289 9.62 2.76 -2.04
N PRO A 290 9.86 3.90 -1.38
CA PRO A 290 8.74 4.78 -0.95
C PRO A 290 7.84 5.28 -2.06
N ARG A 291 8.21 5.11 -3.33
CA ARG A 291 7.36 5.50 -4.46
C ARG A 291 6.46 4.35 -4.95
N MET A 292 6.69 3.14 -4.47
CA MET A 292 5.90 1.98 -4.86
C MET A 292 4.54 1.98 -4.17
N SER A 293 3.57 1.36 -4.84
CA SER A 293 2.22 1.19 -4.29
C SER A 293 2.09 -0.02 -3.37
N THR A 294 3.20 -0.69 -3.08
CA THR A 294 3.21 -1.81 -2.13
C THR A 294 3.02 -1.29 -0.71
N LEU A 295 2.49 -2.15 0.15
CA LEU A 295 2.33 -1.77 1.57
C LEU A 295 3.68 -1.50 2.21
N SER A 296 4.71 -2.29 1.88
CA SER A 296 6.05 -2.03 2.38
C SER A 296 6.58 -0.68 1.86
N GLY A 297 6.23 -0.29 0.65
CA GLY A 297 6.60 1.02 0.11
C GLY A 297 5.94 2.15 0.88
N TYR A 298 4.64 2.03 1.16
CA TYR A 298 3.94 3.05 1.95
C TYR A 298 4.51 3.15 3.36
N ARG A 299 4.88 2.02 3.95
CA ARG A 299 5.51 2.05 5.26
C ARG A 299 6.85 2.81 5.23
N UNK A 300 7.66 2.51 4.37
CA UNK A 300 8.86 3.15 4.15
C UNK A 300 8.71 4.53 3.75
N ARG A 301 7.60 4.90 3.20
CA ARG A 301 7.29 6.31 2.91
C ARG A 301 6.91 7.10 4.16
N GLY A 302 6.48 6.40 5.19
CA GLY A 302 6.08 7.04 6.43
C GLY A 302 4.58 6.98 6.69
N TYR A 303 3.81 6.29 5.87
CA TYR A 303 2.39 6.07 6.16
C TYR A 303 2.25 5.22 7.41
N THR A 304 1.17 5.46 8.15
CA THR A 304 0.87 4.73 9.37
C THR A 304 -0.20 3.68 9.09
N PRO A 305 -0.21 2.59 9.88
CA PRO A 305 -1.32 1.64 9.75
C PRO A 305 -2.67 2.31 9.96
N GLU A 306 -2.76 3.22 10.92
CA GLU A 306 -3.99 3.95 11.20
C GLU A 306 -4.48 4.72 9.98
N SER A 307 -3.57 5.39 9.27
CA SER A 307 -3.97 6.18 8.10
C SER A 307 -4.50 5.30 6.97
N ILE A 308 -3.90 4.13 6.77
CA ILE A 308 -4.36 3.22 5.71
C ILE A 308 -5.71 2.61 6.09
N ARG A 309 -5.89 2.22 7.36
CA ARG A 309 -7.20 1.73 7.81
C ARG A 309 -8.27 2.81 7.68
N ASN A 310 -7.94 4.06 8.05
CA ASN A 310 -8.88 5.18 7.91
C ASN A 310 -9.25 5.43 6.45
N PHE A 311 -8.25 5.35 5.57
CA PHE A 311 -8.50 5.50 4.13
C PHE A 311 -9.47 4.42 3.64
N CYS A 312 -9.25 3.18 4.02
CA CYS A 312 -10.13 2.08 3.60
C CYS A 312 -11.56 2.27 4.14
N GLU A 313 -11.69 2.78 5.36
CA GLU A 313 -13.01 3.09 5.93
C GLU A 313 -13.70 4.22 5.15
N MET A 314 -12.94 5.26 4.78
CA MET A 314 -13.48 6.41 4.06
C MET A 314 -14.07 6.04 2.70
N ILE A 315 -13.40 5.15 1.97
CA ILE A 315 -13.86 4.80 0.62
C ILE A 315 -15.06 3.87 0.62
N GLY A 316 -15.34 3.21 1.74
CA GLY A 316 -16.49 2.34 1.87
C GLY A 316 -16.36 1.03 1.10
N VAL A 317 -17.44 0.23 1.13
CA VAL A 317 -17.50 -1.07 0.47
C VAL A 317 -18.81 -1.15 -0.30
N ASN A 318 -18.73 -1.34 -1.62
CA ASN A 318 -19.92 -1.43 -2.47
C ASN A 318 -19.61 -2.32 -3.67
N ARG A 319 -20.58 -2.43 -4.58
CA ARG A 319 -20.45 -3.24 -5.79
C ARG A 319 -20.31 -2.40 -7.07
N ALA A 320 -20.14 -1.09 -6.93
CA ALA A 320 -20.00 -0.19 -8.07
C ALA A 320 -18.53 0.06 -8.39
N SER A 321 -18.13 -0.17 -9.64
CA SER A 321 -16.77 0.13 -10.09
C SER A 321 -16.54 1.63 -10.13
N GLY A 322 -15.33 2.05 -9.82
CA GLY A 322 -14.97 3.46 -9.87
C GLY A 322 -13.50 3.63 -9.56
N VAL A 323 -13.02 4.85 -9.74
CA VAL A 323 -11.63 5.19 -9.46
C VAL A 323 -11.59 6.12 -8.26
N VAL A 324 -10.76 5.78 -7.28
CA VAL A 324 -10.55 6.59 -6.07
C VAL A 324 -9.38 7.54 -6.33
N ASP A 325 -9.53 8.79 -5.95
CA ASP A 325 -8.46 9.77 -6.09
C ASP A 325 -7.37 9.48 -5.04
N ILE A 326 -6.12 9.41 -5.49
CA ILE A 326 -4.99 9.21 -4.57
C ILE A 326 -4.91 10.32 -3.52
N GLY A 327 -5.48 11.49 -3.83
CA GLY A 327 -5.57 12.59 -2.88
C GLY A 327 -6.29 12.19 -1.59
N MET A 328 -7.23 11.24 -1.65
CA MET A 328 -7.89 10.75 -0.44
C MET A 328 -6.94 9.97 0.47
N LEU A 329 -6.07 9.17 -0.13
CA LEU A 329 -5.05 8.45 0.62
C LEU A 329 -4.06 9.43 1.25
N GLU A 330 -3.62 10.42 0.48
CA GLU A 330 -2.71 11.45 0.97
C GLU A 330 -3.37 12.27 2.08
N PHE A 331 -4.66 12.57 1.95
CA PHE A 331 -5.41 13.25 3.01
C PHE A 331 -5.42 12.42 4.29
N SER A 332 -5.60 11.11 4.19
CA SER A 332 -5.64 10.25 5.37
C SER A 332 -4.36 10.33 6.17
N ILE A 333 -3.20 10.33 5.49
CA ILE A 333 -1.94 10.42 6.22
C ILE A 333 -1.69 11.85 6.76
N ARG A 334 -2.06 12.88 5.99
CA ARG A 334 -1.93 14.25 6.49
C ARG A 334 -2.75 14.44 7.77
N ASP A 335 -3.99 13.98 7.75
CA ASP A 335 -4.90 14.12 8.88
C ASP A 335 -4.34 13.40 10.12
N HIS A 336 -3.86 12.20 9.94
CA HIS A 336 -3.31 11.43 11.06
C HIS A 336 -2.04 12.08 11.60
N LEU A 337 -1.12 12.48 10.73
CA LEU A 337 0.13 13.06 11.18
C LEU A 337 -0.04 14.47 11.74
N ASP A 338 -1.03 15.22 11.27
CA ASP A 338 -1.32 16.52 11.88
C ASP A 338 -1.62 16.36 13.38
N ALA A 339 -2.33 15.29 13.72
CA ALA A 339 -2.68 15.04 15.12
C ALA A 339 -1.55 14.40 15.92
N THR A 340 -0.70 13.59 15.31
CA THR A 340 0.20 12.71 16.05
C THR A 340 1.68 13.03 15.89
N ALA A 341 2.10 13.76 14.85
CA ALA A 341 3.52 13.96 14.58
C ALA A 341 4.06 15.15 15.38
N PRO A 342 5.13 14.97 16.14
CA PRO A 342 5.77 16.12 16.77
C PRO A 342 6.36 17.05 15.69
N ARG A 343 6.32 18.34 15.97
CA ARG A 343 6.87 19.37 15.10
C ARG A 343 8.35 19.51 15.36
N ALA A 344 9.08 19.86 14.29
CA ALA A 344 10.49 20.20 14.37
C ALA A 344 10.83 21.06 13.17
N MET A 345 11.97 21.75 13.25
CA MET A 345 12.43 22.56 12.14
C MET A 345 13.63 21.91 11.47
N CYS A 346 13.60 21.88 10.14
CA CYS A 346 14.71 21.39 9.33
C CYS A 346 14.84 22.33 8.13
N VAL A 347 16.04 22.83 7.93
CA VAL A 347 16.33 23.76 6.83
C VAL A 347 16.90 22.92 5.69
N LEU A 348 16.19 22.87 4.58
CA LEU A 348 16.55 21.99 3.46
C LEU A 348 17.68 22.58 2.60
N LYS A 349 17.66 23.89 2.39
CA LYS A 349 18.70 24.57 1.61
C LYS A 349 19.28 25.68 2.49
N PRO A 350 20.26 25.35 3.33
CA PRO A 350 20.72 26.29 4.34
C PRO A 350 21.39 27.55 3.77
N LEU A 351 20.94 28.67 4.26
CA LEU A 351 21.59 29.96 4.03
C LEU A 351 21.98 30.53 5.37
N LYS A 352 23.26 30.84 5.55
CA LYS A 352 23.77 31.32 6.82
C LYS A 352 23.27 32.74 7.10
N VAL A 353 22.86 32.97 8.34
CA VAL A 353 22.46 34.27 8.85
C VAL A 353 23.34 34.63 10.03
N VAL A 354 23.91 35.85 10.00
CA VAL A 354 24.65 36.37 11.14
C VAL A 354 23.86 37.57 11.70
N ILE A 355 23.51 37.47 13.01
CA ILE A 355 22.78 38.53 13.71
C ILE A 355 23.82 39.49 14.29
N THR A 356 24.08 40.56 13.58
CA THR A 356 25.23 41.43 13.88
C THR A 356 25.14 42.16 15.21
N ASN A 357 23.92 42.42 15.69
CA ASN A 357 23.73 43.09 16.98
C ASN A 357 23.38 42.13 18.14
N TYR A 358 23.53 40.83 17.91
CA TYR A 358 23.36 39.85 19.02
C TYR A 358 24.73 39.67 19.68
N PRO A 359 24.81 39.68 21.02
CA PRO A 359 26.12 39.63 21.69
C PRO A 359 26.91 38.35 21.35
N GLU A 360 28.18 38.50 21.06
CA GLU A 360 29.06 37.37 20.76
C GLU A 360 29.12 36.42 21.98
N GLY A 361 29.03 35.13 21.68
CA GLY A 361 29.11 34.09 22.71
C GLY A 361 27.85 33.88 23.52
N GLN A 362 26.85 34.74 23.34
CA GLN A 362 25.57 34.54 24.07
C GLN A 362 24.74 33.51 23.37
N VAL A 363 24.10 32.63 24.15
CA VAL A 363 23.17 31.62 23.64
C VAL A 363 21.94 31.61 24.56
N GLU A 364 20.76 31.73 23.95
CA GLU A 364 19.50 31.58 24.68
C GLU A 364 18.88 30.25 24.27
N ASN A 365 18.54 29.44 25.25
CA ASN A 365 17.88 28.17 24.99
C ASN A 365 16.37 28.38 24.94
N LEU A 366 15.84 28.53 23.71
CA LEU A 366 14.42 28.80 23.52
C LEU A 366 13.66 27.48 23.48
N GLU A 367 12.52 27.44 24.18
CA GLU A 367 11.67 26.24 24.22
C GLU A 367 10.49 26.43 23.28
N LEU A 368 10.31 25.47 22.38
CA LEU A 368 9.17 25.46 21.46
C LEU A 368 8.37 24.19 21.71
N PRO A 369 7.04 24.28 21.66
CA PRO A 369 6.24 23.05 21.88
C PRO A 369 6.44 22.07 20.74
N ARG A 370 6.37 20.77 21.06
CA ARG A 370 6.46 19.73 20.03
C ARG A 370 5.17 19.58 19.25
N HIS A 371 4.06 20.13 19.75
CA HIS A 371 2.79 20.09 19.04
C HIS A 371 1.96 21.31 19.45
N PRO A 372 1.21 21.90 18.50
CA PRO A 372 0.46 23.13 18.82
C PRO A 372 -0.74 22.88 19.72
N LYS A 373 -1.28 21.66 19.75
CA LYS A 373 -2.50 21.34 20.52
C LYS A 373 -2.29 20.27 21.57
N GLU A 374 -1.51 19.23 21.25
CA GLU A 374 -1.31 18.10 22.15
C GLU A 374 -0.11 18.33 23.05
N ASP A 375 -0.17 17.84 24.27
CA ASP A 375 0.95 17.95 25.18
C ASP A 375 1.99 16.88 24.87
N MET A 376 2.95 17.23 24.04
CA MET A 376 4.06 16.35 23.68
C MET A 376 5.39 16.86 24.23
N GLY A 377 5.33 17.83 25.15
CA GLY A 377 6.52 18.42 25.71
C GLY A 377 7.10 19.50 24.80
N VAL A 378 8.34 19.86 25.06
CA VAL A 378 9.03 20.91 24.34
C VAL A 378 10.34 20.41 23.76
N ARG A 379 10.84 21.12 22.76
CA ARG A 379 12.22 20.94 22.29
C ARG A 379 12.94 22.27 22.45
N VAL A 380 14.26 22.19 22.57
CA VAL A 380 15.09 23.37 22.85
C VAL A 380 15.87 23.73 21.60
N LEU A 381 15.79 25.02 21.21
CA LEU A 381 16.60 25.55 20.13
C LEU A 381 17.53 26.63 20.69
N PRO A 382 18.85 26.39 20.66
CA PRO A 382 19.81 27.41 21.11
C PRO A 382 19.87 28.56 20.10
N PHE A 383 19.44 29.75 20.50
CA PHE A 383 19.49 30.94 19.66
C PHE A 383 20.77 31.68 19.96
N GLY A 384 21.53 31.93 18.90
CA GLY A 384 22.79 32.67 19.02
C GLY A 384 22.99 33.60 17.83
N ARG A 385 24.21 34.06 17.70
CA ARG A 385 24.56 35.01 16.66
C ARG A 385 24.48 34.46 15.25
N GLU A 386 24.72 33.13 15.11
CA GLU A 386 24.72 32.51 13.79
C GLU A 386 23.64 31.43 13.72
N LEU A 387 22.92 31.44 12.60
CA LEU A 387 21.87 30.42 12.37
C LEU A 387 21.72 30.19 10.87
N PHE A 388 20.86 29.24 10.52
CA PHE A 388 20.51 28.97 9.12
C PHE A 388 19.02 29.17 8.92
N ILE A 389 18.68 29.75 7.75
CA ILE A 389 17.31 29.78 7.23
C ILE A 389 17.31 29.12 5.87
N ASP A 390 16.12 28.85 5.32
CA ASP A 390 16.03 28.30 3.98
C ASP A 390 16.37 29.39 2.96
N ALA A 391 17.20 29.05 1.99
CA ALA A 391 17.66 30.03 0.97
C ALA A 391 16.48 30.63 0.22
N GLY A 392 15.39 29.91 0.03
CA GLY A 392 14.20 30.43 -0.63
C GLY A 392 13.39 31.41 0.19
N ASP A 393 13.74 31.60 1.46
CA ASP A 393 13.06 32.59 2.30
C ASP A 393 13.65 34.00 2.22
N PHE A 394 14.67 34.20 1.38
CA PHE A 394 15.19 35.52 1.07
C PHE A 394 15.23 35.73 -0.43
N GLU A 395 14.72 36.87 -0.90
CA GLU A 395 14.77 37.26 -2.31
C GLU A 395 15.22 38.70 -2.42
N GLU A 396 16.26 38.94 -3.22
CA GLU A 396 16.71 40.31 -3.50
C GLU A 396 15.71 41.08 -4.37
N VAL A 397 15.15 40.40 -5.37
CA VAL A 397 14.14 40.95 -6.28
C VAL A 397 12.92 40.05 -6.18
N PRO A 398 12.03 40.33 -5.22
CA PRO A 398 10.94 39.40 -4.95
C PRO A 398 9.89 39.35 -6.06
N PRO A 399 9.38 38.18 -6.39
CA PRO A 399 8.24 38.11 -7.30
C PRO A 399 6.98 38.63 -6.62
N ALA A 400 5.95 38.91 -7.43
CA ALA A 400 4.68 39.40 -6.91
C ALA A 400 4.12 38.44 -5.86
N GLY A 401 3.62 38.99 -4.75
CA GLY A 401 3.03 38.19 -3.69
C GLY A 401 3.99 37.57 -2.69
N TYR A 402 5.29 37.80 -2.87
CA TYR A 402 6.30 37.28 -1.97
C TYR A 402 6.16 37.93 -0.58
N LYS A 403 6.11 37.13 0.49
CA LYS A 403 5.83 37.61 1.84
C LYS A 403 6.88 37.20 2.86
N ARG A 404 8.08 36.85 2.40
CA ARG A 404 9.15 36.46 3.29
C ARG A 404 10.20 37.57 3.30
N LEU A 405 11.47 37.24 3.54
CA LEU A 405 12.50 38.22 3.77
C LEU A 405 12.98 38.85 2.47
N ILE A 406 13.08 40.17 2.47
CA ILE A 406 13.62 40.96 1.35
C ILE A 406 14.63 41.98 1.91
N PRO A 407 15.46 42.61 1.07
CA PRO A 407 16.39 43.61 1.60
C PRO A 407 15.66 44.70 2.39
N GLY A 408 16.12 44.93 3.63
CA GLY A 408 15.51 45.90 4.54
C GLY A 408 14.20 45.43 5.16
N GLY A 409 13.72 44.27 4.78
CA GLY A 409 12.46 43.72 5.29
C GLY A 409 12.64 42.94 6.58
N GLU A 410 11.52 42.65 7.23
CA GLU A 410 11.51 41.96 8.50
C GLU A 410 10.67 40.68 8.41
N VAL A 411 11.10 39.66 9.17
CA VAL A 411 10.28 38.45 9.45
C VAL A 411 10.51 38.03 10.88
N ARG A 412 9.58 37.23 11.39
CA ARG A 412 9.78 36.54 12.67
C ARG A 412 10.43 35.19 12.43
N LEU A 413 11.45 34.90 13.21
CA LEU A 413 11.96 33.53 13.30
C LEU A 413 11.02 32.75 14.23
N ARG A 414 10.54 31.63 13.81
CA ARG A 414 9.52 30.87 14.53
C ARG A 414 9.93 30.64 15.98
N GLY A 415 9.07 31.07 16.90
CA GLY A 415 9.31 30.92 18.34
C GLY A 415 10.44 31.79 18.86
N SER A 416 10.86 32.81 18.11
CA SER A 416 12.01 33.62 18.44
C SER A 416 11.75 35.09 18.11
N TYR A 417 12.80 35.82 17.75
CA TYR A 417 12.79 37.26 17.54
C TYR A 417 12.42 37.63 16.11
N VAL A 418 12.02 38.87 15.94
CA VAL A 418 11.93 39.51 14.61
C VAL A 418 13.34 39.94 14.18
N ILE A 419 13.66 39.63 12.93
CA ILE A 419 14.94 40.01 12.33
C ILE A 419 14.69 40.85 11.08
N ARG A 420 15.69 41.66 10.73
CA ARG A 420 15.70 42.50 9.51
C ARG A 420 16.92 42.13 8.67
N ALA A 421 16.73 42.01 7.35
CA ALA A 421 17.83 41.72 6.43
C ALA A 421 18.56 43.04 6.08
N ASP A 422 19.77 43.19 6.57
CA ASP A 422 20.54 44.43 6.38
C ASP A 422 21.47 44.34 5.18
N GLU A 423 22.10 43.19 4.95
CA GLU A 423 23.09 43.07 3.88
C GLU A 423 23.16 41.59 3.41
N ALA A 424 23.23 41.41 2.10
CA ALA A 424 23.47 40.09 1.50
C ALA A 424 24.92 40.00 1.04
N ILE A 425 25.62 38.97 1.47
CA ILE A 425 27.02 38.71 1.09
C ILE A 425 26.99 37.69 -0.05
N LYS A 426 27.72 38.04 -1.13
CA LYS A 426 27.74 37.19 -2.33
C LYS A 426 29.14 36.63 -2.56
N ASP A 427 29.19 35.43 -3.19
CA ASP A 427 30.44 34.87 -3.65
C ASP A 427 30.87 35.47 -5.00
N ALA A 428 31.96 34.98 -5.57
CA ALA A 428 32.50 35.48 -6.82
C ALA A 428 31.55 35.30 -8.00
N ASP A 429 30.63 34.31 -7.91
CA ASP A 429 29.66 34.00 -8.96
C ASP A 429 28.35 34.76 -8.78
N GLY A 430 28.25 35.63 -7.77
CA GLY A 430 27.05 36.37 -7.50
C GLY A 430 25.99 35.67 -6.69
N ASN A 431 26.29 34.47 -6.19
CA ASN A 431 25.35 33.71 -5.36
C ASN A 431 25.38 34.21 -3.91
N ILE A 432 24.21 34.36 -3.31
CA ILE A 432 24.11 34.78 -1.92
C ILE A 432 24.55 33.64 -1.03
N VAL A 433 25.55 33.87 -0.17
CA VAL A 433 26.11 32.84 0.71
C VAL A 433 25.91 33.16 2.19
N GLU A 434 25.53 34.39 2.52
CA GLU A 434 25.33 34.83 3.90
C GLU A 434 24.42 36.06 3.92
N LEU A 435 23.55 36.15 4.92
CA LEU A 435 22.80 37.37 5.21
C LEU A 435 23.31 37.92 6.53
N ARG A 436 23.53 39.22 6.55
CA ARG A 436 23.78 39.93 7.80
C ARG A 436 22.47 40.60 8.19
N CYS A 437 22.01 40.28 9.38
CA CYS A 437 20.72 40.74 9.88
C CYS A 437 20.90 41.39 11.23
N SER A 438 19.89 42.14 11.63
CA SER A 438 19.78 42.65 12.98
C SER A 438 18.49 42.10 13.59
N TYR A 439 18.47 41.91 14.91
CA TYR A 439 17.28 41.44 15.58
C TYR A 439 16.72 42.57 16.45
N ASP A 440 15.41 42.49 16.73
CA ASP A 440 14.75 43.42 17.63
C ASP A 440 14.62 42.71 19.00
N PRO A 441 15.41 43.16 20.00
CA PRO A 441 15.43 42.42 21.28
C PRO A 441 14.12 42.47 22.08
N ASP A 442 13.20 43.35 21.71
CA ASP A 442 11.91 43.47 22.40
C ASP A 442 10.79 42.63 21.79
N THR A 443 11.12 41.70 20.88
CA THR A 443 10.08 40.98 20.12
C THR A 443 9.97 39.49 20.46
N LEU A 444 10.66 39.01 21.48
CA LEU A 444 10.48 37.59 21.87
C LEU A 444 9.09 37.39 22.47
N GLY A 445 8.26 36.65 21.77
CA GLY A 445 6.90 36.36 22.20
C GLY A 445 5.89 37.49 22.01
N LYS A 446 6.26 38.57 21.34
CA LYS A 446 5.34 39.70 21.13
C LYS A 446 5.69 40.47 19.86
N ASN A 447 4.73 41.24 19.37
CA ASN A 447 4.93 42.06 18.18
C ASN A 447 5.76 43.29 18.52
N PRO A 448 6.52 43.84 17.55
CA PRO A 448 7.20 45.12 17.77
C PRO A 448 6.20 46.24 17.89
N GLU A 449 6.61 47.30 18.62
CA GLU A 449 5.78 48.49 18.78
C GLU A 449 5.66 49.24 17.46
N GLY A 450 4.44 49.68 17.16
CA GLY A 450 4.19 50.58 16.05
C GLY A 450 4.19 49.98 14.67
N ARG A 451 4.34 48.66 14.58
CA ARG A 451 4.31 48.01 13.28
C ARG A 451 3.94 46.52 13.44
N LYS A 452 3.45 45.95 12.34
CA LYS A 452 3.15 44.50 12.28
C LYS A 452 4.17 43.80 11.41
N VAL A 453 4.66 42.65 11.88
CA VAL A 453 5.52 41.78 11.08
C VAL A 453 4.71 40.53 10.78
N LYS A 454 4.38 40.32 9.51
CA LYS A 454 3.42 39.29 9.11
C LYS A 454 4.06 37.92 8.82
N GLY A 455 5.30 37.91 8.30
CA GLY A 455 5.95 36.66 7.92
C GLY A 455 6.60 35.97 9.08
N VAL A 456 6.47 34.61 9.10
CA VAL A 456 7.18 33.75 10.05
C VAL A 456 7.93 32.72 9.23
N ILE A 457 9.23 32.56 9.51
CA ILE A 457 10.03 31.53 8.82
C ILE A 457 10.67 30.59 9.84
N HIS A 458 11.00 29.38 9.38
CA HIS A 458 11.71 28.42 10.22
C HIS A 458 13.22 28.65 10.14
N TRP A 459 13.91 28.13 11.13
CA TRP A 459 15.34 28.36 11.30
C TRP A 459 15.94 27.26 12.17
N VAL A 460 17.26 27.12 12.12
CA VAL A 460 18.00 26.26 13.06
C VAL A 460 19.26 26.99 13.49
N PRO A 461 19.78 26.71 14.69
CA PRO A 461 21.06 27.30 15.10
C PRO A 461 22.19 26.76 14.23
N ALA A 462 23.20 27.59 13.93
CA ALA A 462 24.35 27.12 13.21
C ALA A 462 25.13 26.11 14.05
N GLU A 463 25.43 26.47 15.29
CA GLU A 463 26.05 25.55 16.23
C GLU A 463 24.99 24.73 16.95
N GLY A 464 25.11 23.41 16.87
CA GLY A 464 24.14 22.51 17.47
C GLY A 464 23.15 21.91 16.51
N SER A 465 23.01 22.47 15.32
CA SER A 465 22.19 21.81 14.29
C SER A 465 22.88 20.55 13.79
N VAL A 466 22.09 19.65 13.25
CA VAL A 466 22.56 18.33 12.81
C VAL A 466 22.48 18.27 11.29
N GLU A 467 23.59 17.93 10.66
CA GLU A 467 23.59 17.74 9.21
C GLU A 467 22.82 16.46 8.88
N CYS A 468 21.98 16.51 7.86
CA CYS A 468 21.16 15.35 7.49
C CYS A 468 20.90 15.33 5.99
N GLU A 469 20.50 14.15 5.53
CA GLU A 469 20.01 13.95 4.17
C GLU A 469 18.49 13.96 4.18
N VAL A 470 17.90 14.61 3.20
CA VAL A 470 16.44 14.65 3.04
C VAL A 470 16.07 14.18 1.65
N ARG A 471 15.16 13.24 1.57
CA ARG A 471 14.68 12.65 0.32
C ARG A 471 13.25 13.11 0.08
N LEU A 472 13.09 13.94 -0.94
CA LEU A 472 11.77 14.50 -1.27
C LEU A 472 11.09 13.57 -2.26
N TYR A 473 10.28 12.66 -1.73
CA TYR A 473 9.50 11.73 -2.55
C TYR A 473 8.20 12.37 -3.01
N ASP A 474 7.78 12.05 -4.22
CA ASP A 474 6.53 12.49 -4.78
C ASP A 474 5.90 11.31 -5.52
N ARG A 475 4.75 11.52 -6.16
CA ARG A 475 4.08 10.46 -6.90
C ARG A 475 4.99 9.90 -7.98
N LEU A 476 5.02 8.57 -8.12
CA LEU A 476 5.87 7.92 -9.13
C LEU A 476 5.39 8.21 -10.54
N PHE A 477 4.08 8.38 -10.74
CA PHE A 477 3.51 8.55 -12.08
C PHE A 477 2.85 9.92 -12.22
N ARG A 478 3.04 10.52 -13.40
CA ARG A 478 2.44 11.82 -13.71
C ARG A 478 1.01 11.72 -14.22
N SER A 479 0.65 10.57 -14.78
CA SER A 479 -0.65 10.36 -15.41
C SER A 479 -1.66 9.84 -14.40
N ALA A 480 -2.90 10.33 -14.48
CA ALA A 480 -3.98 9.83 -13.64
C ALA A 480 -4.28 8.35 -13.92
N ASN A 481 -4.03 7.91 -15.15
CA ASN A 481 -4.17 6.50 -15.51
C ASN A 481 -2.84 6.00 -16.09
N PRO A 482 -1.87 5.67 -15.23
CA PRO A 482 -0.52 5.37 -15.71
C PRO A 482 -0.43 4.08 -16.51
N GLU A 483 -1.39 3.17 -16.36
CA GLU A 483 -1.36 1.93 -17.11
C GLU A 483 -1.80 2.10 -18.57
N LYS A 484 -2.43 3.24 -18.91
CA LYS A 484 -2.85 3.54 -20.27
C LYS A 484 -1.68 4.18 -21.01
N ALA A 485 -1.11 3.44 -21.96
CA ALA A 485 0.00 3.93 -22.77
C ALA A 485 -0.48 4.51 -24.07
N GLU A 486 0.25 5.50 -24.59
CA GLU A 486 0.05 5.99 -25.96
C GLU A 486 0.42 4.86 -26.94
N GLU A 487 -0.12 4.93 -28.16
CA GLU A 487 0.18 3.94 -29.19
C GLU A 487 1.70 3.85 -29.40
N GLY A 488 2.23 2.64 -29.32
CA GLY A 488 3.67 2.40 -29.45
C GLY A 488 4.47 2.70 -28.20
N GLY A 489 3.81 3.14 -27.11
CA GLY A 489 4.49 3.47 -25.88
C GLY A 489 4.27 2.43 -24.79
N SER A 490 4.72 2.77 -23.59
CA SER A 490 4.67 1.89 -22.43
C SER A 490 4.25 2.70 -21.22
N PHE A 491 3.76 1.99 -20.19
CA PHE A 491 3.41 2.67 -18.92
C PHE A 491 4.63 3.37 -18.32
N LEU A 492 5.84 2.90 -18.64
CA LEU A 492 7.08 3.52 -18.16
C LEU A 492 7.23 4.97 -18.62
N ASP A 493 6.59 5.33 -19.73
CA ASP A 493 6.62 6.70 -20.24
C ASP A 493 5.92 7.67 -19.29
N ASN A 494 5.07 7.17 -18.41
CA ASN A 494 4.32 7.98 -17.46
C ASN A 494 5.07 8.22 -16.14
N ILE A 495 6.28 7.69 -16.00
CA ILE A 495 7.06 7.86 -14.78
C ILE A 495 7.40 9.34 -14.59
N ASN A 496 7.19 9.82 -13.37
CA ASN A 496 7.56 11.18 -12.98
C ASN A 496 9.05 11.23 -12.69
N ALA A 497 9.79 11.91 -13.55
CA ALA A 497 11.25 12.02 -13.42
C ALA A 497 11.66 12.75 -12.13
N ASP A 498 10.75 13.54 -11.56
CA ASP A 498 11.00 14.30 -10.33
C ASP A 498 10.41 13.61 -9.11
N SER A 499 10.14 12.32 -9.19
CA SER A 499 9.53 11.58 -8.08
C SER A 499 10.45 11.42 -6.87
N LEU A 500 11.74 11.66 -7.03
CA LEU A 500 12.69 11.63 -5.93
C LEU A 500 13.77 12.70 -6.17
N GLN A 501 13.92 13.56 -5.18
CA GLN A 501 15.01 14.55 -5.15
C GLN A 501 15.77 14.34 -3.84
N VAL A 502 17.06 14.07 -3.92
CA VAL A 502 17.88 13.83 -2.74
C VAL A 502 18.65 15.11 -2.41
N LEU A 503 18.48 15.61 -1.21
CA LEU A 503 19.17 16.83 -0.73
C LEU A 503 20.18 16.43 0.34
N ALA A 504 21.44 16.73 0.08
CA ALA A 504 22.51 16.54 1.07
C ALA A 504 22.76 17.86 1.78
N GLY A 505 23.29 17.80 2.98
CA GLY A 505 23.72 19.00 3.69
C GLY A 505 22.59 19.81 4.29
N CYS A 506 21.40 19.24 4.44
CA CYS A 506 20.32 19.88 5.16
C CYS A 506 20.68 20.03 6.64
N ARG A 507 20.07 20.98 7.33
CA ARG A 507 20.39 21.23 8.73
C ARG A 507 19.12 21.07 9.57
N ALA A 508 19.15 20.11 10.48
CA ALA A 508 18.02 19.78 11.35
C ALA A 508 18.24 20.40 12.73
N GLU A 509 17.16 20.80 13.39
CA GLU A 509 17.28 21.28 14.77
C GLU A 509 17.83 20.17 15.68
N PRO A 510 18.43 20.53 16.82
CA PRO A 510 19.10 19.52 17.65
C PRO A 510 18.24 18.34 18.05
N SER A 511 16.93 18.55 18.30
CA SER A 511 16.03 17.46 18.72
C SER A 511 15.95 16.34 17.70
N LEU A 512 16.24 16.62 16.44
CA LEU A 512 16.18 15.60 15.38
C LEU A 512 17.44 14.72 15.34
N GLY A 513 18.48 15.10 16.05
CA GLY A 513 19.74 14.37 15.99
C GLY A 513 19.67 12.95 16.52
N GLN A 514 18.75 12.66 17.42
CA GLN A 514 18.60 11.35 18.03
C GLN A 514 17.39 10.57 17.47
N ALA A 515 16.85 11.00 16.35
CA ALA A 515 15.71 10.31 15.73
C ALA A 515 16.07 8.85 15.43
N ASN A 516 15.15 7.96 15.76
CA ASN A 516 15.27 6.54 15.44
C ASN A 516 14.59 6.26 14.11
N PRO A 517 15.03 5.20 13.40
CA PRO A 517 14.31 4.81 12.18
C PRO A 517 12.81 4.69 12.43
N GLU A 518 12.02 5.15 11.48
CA GLU A 518 10.58 5.16 11.49
C GLU A 518 9.93 6.23 12.38
N ASP A 519 10.72 7.03 13.12
CA ASP A 519 10.17 8.20 13.81
C ASP A 519 9.60 9.17 12.77
N ARG A 520 8.44 9.75 13.09
CA ARG A 520 7.71 10.64 12.18
C ARG A 520 7.63 12.04 12.74
N PHE A 521 7.71 13.04 11.84
CA PHE A 521 7.72 14.46 12.23
C PHE A 521 6.97 15.30 11.21
N GLN A 522 6.43 16.43 11.68
CA GLN A 522 6.14 17.52 10.76
C GLN A 522 7.35 18.47 10.77
N PHE A 523 7.98 18.63 9.60
CA PHE A 523 8.96 19.70 9.44
C PHE A 523 8.18 20.97 9.15
N GLU A 524 8.22 21.90 10.07
CA GLU A 524 7.38 23.10 10.02
C GLU A 524 7.58 23.84 8.71
N ARG A 525 6.48 24.17 8.05
CA ARG A 525 6.39 24.81 6.73
C ARG A 525 6.82 23.93 5.56
N GLU A 526 7.33 22.72 5.80
CA GLU A 526 7.85 21.87 4.71
C GLU A 526 6.95 20.67 4.39
N GLY A 527 6.50 19.96 5.40
CA GLY A 527 5.72 18.73 5.17
C GLY A 527 5.90 17.74 6.28
N TYR A 528 5.48 16.50 6.00
CA TYR A 528 5.60 15.39 6.95
C TYR A 528 6.71 14.46 6.48
N PHE A 529 7.54 14.03 7.42
CA PHE A 529 8.75 13.27 7.14
C PHE A 529 8.88 12.10 8.11
N VAL A 530 9.57 11.06 7.64
CA VAL A 530 9.85 9.88 8.45
C VAL A 530 11.35 9.61 8.41
N ALA A 531 11.94 9.24 9.53
CA ALA A 531 13.33 8.78 9.54
C ALA A 531 13.40 7.45 8.78
N ASP A 532 14.27 7.36 7.78
CA ASP A 532 14.33 6.23 6.88
C ASP A 532 14.59 4.94 7.65
N LEU A 533 13.81 3.89 7.33
CA LEU A 533 13.89 2.62 8.03
C LEU A 533 15.25 1.94 7.92
N LYS A 534 15.95 2.13 6.80
CA LYS A 534 17.19 1.43 6.52
C LYS A 534 18.43 2.28 6.73
N ASP A 535 18.34 3.57 6.39
CA ASP A 535 19.52 4.41 6.26
C ASP A 535 19.68 5.43 7.39
N SER A 536 18.61 5.72 8.13
CA SER A 536 18.66 6.69 9.22
C SER A 536 19.13 6.03 10.51
N ARG A 537 19.93 6.78 11.29
CA ARG A 537 20.32 6.34 12.64
C ARG A 537 20.61 7.56 13.51
N PRO A 538 20.51 7.42 14.83
CA PRO A 538 20.86 8.53 15.72
C PRO A 538 22.25 9.08 15.42
N GLY A 539 22.36 10.39 15.32
CA GLY A 539 23.59 11.09 14.96
C GLY A 539 23.81 11.26 13.47
N LYS A 540 23.11 10.50 12.63
CA LYS A 540 23.23 10.63 11.18
C LYS A 540 21.87 10.40 10.53
N PRO A 541 20.92 11.31 10.72
CA PRO A 541 19.55 11.06 10.25
C PRO A 541 19.42 11.21 8.75
N VAL A 542 18.50 10.41 8.20
CA VAL A 542 18.04 10.48 6.82
C VAL A 542 16.52 10.52 6.88
N PHE A 543 15.91 11.53 6.28
CA PHE A 543 14.48 11.72 6.33
C PHE A 543 13.85 11.59 4.95
N ASN A 544 12.75 10.84 4.88
CA ASN A 544 11.94 10.72 3.67
C ASN A 544 10.69 11.59 3.81
N ARG A 545 10.39 12.37 2.78
CA ARG A 545 9.12 13.11 2.80
C ARG A 545 7.97 12.14 2.54
N THR A 546 7.04 12.10 3.48
CA THR A 546 5.82 11.30 3.35
C THR A 546 4.84 12.01 2.42
N VAL A 547 4.46 13.24 2.76
CA VAL A 547 3.57 14.08 1.96
C VAL A 547 3.91 15.54 2.26
N THR A 548 3.52 16.41 1.35
CA THR A 548 3.55 17.86 1.56
C THR A 548 2.49 18.26 2.59
N LEU A 549 2.57 19.50 3.10
CA LEU A 549 1.59 19.97 4.09
C LEU A 549 0.18 20.03 3.53
N ARG A 550 0.06 20.33 2.24
CA ARG A 550 -1.21 20.36 1.54
C ARG A 550 -1.01 19.84 0.12
N ASP A 551 -2.09 19.42 -0.50
CA ASP A 551 -1.99 18.92 -1.87
C ASP A 551 -1.53 20.05 -2.79
N SER A 552 -0.35 19.88 -3.36
CA SER A 552 0.24 20.85 -4.29
C SER A 552 0.48 20.24 -5.66
N TRP A 553 -0.04 19.06 -5.93
CA TRP A 553 0.20 18.38 -7.20
C TRP A 553 -0.36 19.18 -8.37
N GLY A 554 0.48 19.40 -9.37
CA GLY A 554 0.08 20.11 -10.57
C GLY A 554 0.02 21.62 -10.45
N GLN A 555 0.50 22.19 -9.33
CA GLN A 555 0.48 23.62 -9.10
C GLN A 555 1.85 24.28 -9.31
N GLY A 556 2.80 23.56 -9.88
CA GLY A 556 4.15 24.05 -10.13
C GLY A 556 4.33 24.70 -11.47
#